data_4c51766ba79449baa4219f923b2d8a2d
#
_entry.id   4c51766ba79449baa4219f923b2d8a2d
#
_cell.length_a   1.000
_cell.length_b   1.000
_cell.length_c   1.000
_cell.angle_alpha   90.00
_cell.angle_beta   90.00
_cell.angle_gamma   90.00
#
_symmetry.space_group_name_H-M   'P 1'
#
loop_
_entity.id
_entity.type
_entity.pdbx_description
1 polymer ?
#
loop_
_entity_poly.entity_id
_entity_poly.type
_entity_poly.pdbx_seq_one_letter_code
_entity_poly.pdbx_strand_id
1 'polypeptide(L)'
;MTFLLYIGKNKDFLRKFSKLENVQMIYAQNYQDAITICVRLKVRENIIVLHEQGEMNGDIEQVGAFRKKFYQAYVVLITDRLSPEASKVYLNSGINDTVSLHITTAQLRQKIDIINKRQELLYAHNRKKKDVRHFILPQWKRCFDILFSGTALVFLSPVFLLTAIAIRLESKGPVIYKSKRVGTNYTIFNFLKFRSMYTDADKKLKDLSGQNQYLSLIHI
;
A
#
# COMPACT_ATOMS: atom_id res chain seq x y z
N MET A 1 15.02 14.65 14.03
CA MET A 1 14.14 15.05 15.15
C MET A 1 12.73 14.66 14.79
N THR A 2 12.05 13.92 15.66
CA THR A 2 10.68 13.41 15.42
C THR A 2 9.68 14.34 16.09
N PHE A 3 8.64 14.72 15.36
CA PHE A 3 7.54 15.53 15.90
C PHE A 3 6.40 14.62 16.31
N LEU A 4 6.10 14.60 17.60
CA LEU A 4 5.01 13.82 18.18
C LEU A 4 3.86 14.78 18.49
N LEU A 5 2.82 14.71 17.65
CA LEU A 5 1.66 15.56 17.79
C LEU A 5 0.57 14.79 18.55
N TYR A 6 0.19 15.28 19.72
CA TYR A 6 -0.89 14.71 20.50
C TYR A 6 -2.18 15.49 20.30
N ILE A 7 -3.24 14.79 19.95
CA ILE A 7 -4.60 15.32 19.80
C ILE A 7 -5.52 14.55 20.76
N GLY A 8 -5.93 15.19 21.83
CA GLY A 8 -6.76 14.55 22.86
C GLY A 8 -6.96 15.46 24.07
N LYS A 9 -7.72 14.97 25.04
CA LYS A 9 -8.09 15.72 26.26
C LYS A 9 -7.34 15.28 27.51
N ASN A 10 -6.60 14.17 27.46
CA ASN A 10 -5.94 13.58 28.62
C ASN A 10 -4.63 14.30 28.94
N LYS A 11 -4.69 15.18 29.96
CA LYS A 11 -3.50 15.96 30.42
C LYS A 11 -2.45 15.09 31.11
N ASP A 12 -2.83 13.97 31.71
CA ASP A 12 -1.89 13.07 32.38
C ASP A 12 -1.06 12.31 31.35
N PHE A 13 -1.66 11.92 30.24
CA PHE A 13 -0.94 11.38 29.09
C PHE A 13 0.11 12.36 28.58
N LEU A 14 -0.25 13.62 28.39
CA LEU A 14 0.68 14.68 28.00
C LEU A 14 1.85 14.83 28.97
N ARG A 15 1.57 14.92 30.27
CA ARG A 15 2.63 15.07 31.31
C ARG A 15 3.57 13.87 31.35
N LYS A 16 3.04 12.67 31.21
CA LYS A 16 3.81 11.43 31.24
C LYS A 16 4.84 11.37 30.10
N PHE A 17 4.52 11.87 28.92
CA PHE A 17 5.35 11.74 27.73
C PHE A 17 6.06 13.02 27.30
N SER A 18 5.87 14.14 28.01
CA SER A 18 6.51 15.44 27.68
C SER A 18 8.05 15.43 27.82
N LYS A 19 8.63 14.45 28.53
CA LYS A 19 10.07 14.32 28.78
C LYS A 19 10.76 13.26 27.92
N LEU A 20 10.17 12.88 26.78
CA LEU A 20 10.82 11.93 25.88
C LEU A 20 12.02 12.58 25.18
N GLU A 21 13.21 11.98 25.32
CA GLU A 21 14.42 12.42 24.64
C GLU A 21 14.30 12.26 23.09
N ASN A 22 14.85 13.20 22.35
CA ASN A 22 14.86 13.22 20.87
C ASN A 22 13.49 13.33 20.20
N VAL A 23 12.44 13.62 20.96
CA VAL A 23 11.07 13.79 20.47
C VAL A 23 10.55 15.16 20.90
N GLN A 24 10.12 15.96 19.95
CA GLN A 24 9.42 17.20 20.26
C GLN A 24 7.91 16.92 20.33
N MET A 25 7.38 16.92 21.57
CA MET A 25 5.96 16.73 21.78
C MET A 25 5.21 18.05 21.59
N ILE A 26 4.17 18.02 20.77
CA ILE A 26 3.32 19.17 20.45
C ILE A 26 1.88 18.78 20.81
N TYR A 27 1.20 19.65 21.52
CA TYR A 27 -0.22 19.49 21.82
C TYR A 27 -1.06 20.29 20.84
N ALA A 28 -2.15 19.68 20.35
CA ALA A 28 -3.18 20.33 19.59
C ALA A 28 -4.56 19.97 20.14
N GLN A 29 -5.48 20.92 20.18
CA GLN A 29 -6.83 20.67 20.69
C GLN A 29 -7.68 19.85 19.72
N ASN A 30 -7.42 20.02 18.41
CA ASN A 30 -8.09 19.33 17.32
C ASN A 30 -7.16 19.29 16.08
N TYR A 31 -7.61 18.62 15.04
CA TYR A 31 -6.83 18.50 13.79
C TYR A 31 -6.63 19.82 13.05
N GLN A 32 -7.56 20.79 13.18
CA GLN A 32 -7.42 22.10 12.57
C GLN A 32 -6.28 22.89 13.20
N ASP A 33 -6.21 22.84 14.53
CA ASP A 33 -5.12 23.41 15.32
C ASP A 33 -3.78 22.71 14.98
N ALA A 34 -3.79 21.39 14.91
CA ALA A 34 -2.66 20.57 14.49
C ALA A 34 -2.10 21.00 13.13
N ILE A 35 -2.97 21.20 12.15
CA ILE A 35 -2.61 21.70 10.82
C ILE A 35 -1.93 23.06 10.91
N THR A 36 -2.50 23.97 11.69
CA THR A 36 -2.00 25.35 11.87
C THR A 36 -0.59 25.34 12.49
N ILE A 37 -0.41 24.53 13.53
CA ILE A 37 0.88 24.37 14.21
C ILE A 37 1.93 23.77 13.25
N CYS A 38 1.61 22.69 12.55
CA CYS A 38 2.53 22.05 11.59
C CYS A 38 2.94 23.03 10.46
N VAL A 39 2.01 23.83 9.95
CA VAL A 39 2.29 24.85 8.94
C VAL A 39 3.19 25.94 9.49
N ARG A 40 2.92 26.45 10.71
CA ARG A 40 3.73 27.48 11.38
C ARG A 40 5.16 27.00 11.62
N LEU A 41 5.33 25.77 12.10
CA LEU A 41 6.64 25.17 12.36
C LEU A 41 7.34 24.66 11.09
N LYS A 42 6.70 24.77 9.92
CA LYS A 42 7.20 24.27 8.63
C LYS A 42 7.54 22.77 8.65
N VAL A 43 6.89 22.01 9.51
CA VAL A 43 7.09 20.55 9.63
C VAL A 43 6.32 19.86 8.53
N ARG A 44 7.00 19.09 7.68
CA ARG A 44 6.39 18.33 6.59
C ARG A 44 6.68 16.83 6.66
N GLU A 45 7.75 16.47 7.35
CA GLU A 45 8.26 15.09 7.43
C GLU A 45 8.38 14.64 8.89
N ASN A 46 8.41 13.34 9.13
CA ASN A 46 8.58 12.73 10.44
C ASN A 46 7.52 13.16 11.48
N ILE A 47 6.27 13.30 11.05
CA ILE A 47 5.15 13.62 11.93
C ILE A 47 4.49 12.32 12.38
N ILE A 48 4.46 12.09 13.70
CA ILE A 48 3.67 11.03 14.32
C ILE A 48 2.53 11.71 15.08
N VAL A 49 1.30 11.34 14.75
CA VAL A 49 0.10 11.85 15.40
C VAL A 49 -0.41 10.80 16.36
N LEU A 50 -0.52 11.14 17.63
CA LEU A 50 -1.22 10.38 18.66
C LEU A 50 -2.62 10.95 18.80
N HIS A 51 -3.63 10.26 18.31
CA HIS A 51 -5.02 10.66 18.32
C HIS A 51 -5.79 9.88 19.38
N GLU A 52 -6.35 10.56 20.37
CA GLU A 52 -7.21 9.94 21.36
C GLU A 52 -8.57 9.66 20.73
N GLN A 53 -9.06 8.41 20.87
CA GLN A 53 -10.33 7.98 20.31
C GLN A 53 -11.48 8.85 20.83
N GLY A 54 -12.23 9.43 19.89
CA GLY A 54 -13.45 10.16 20.15
C GLY A 54 -14.67 9.46 19.55
N GLU A 55 -15.54 10.23 18.92
CA GLU A 55 -16.66 9.70 18.15
C GLU A 55 -16.14 9.24 16.76
N MET A 56 -16.40 7.98 16.40
CA MET A 56 -15.82 7.33 15.23
C MET A 56 -16.01 8.12 13.92
N ASN A 57 -17.21 8.64 13.67
CA ASN A 57 -17.48 9.40 12.44
C ASN A 57 -16.68 10.71 12.39
N GLY A 58 -16.61 11.41 13.52
CA GLY A 58 -15.83 12.64 13.66
C GLY A 58 -14.32 12.38 13.51
N ASP A 59 -13.81 11.31 14.11
CA ASP A 59 -12.42 10.91 14.01
C ASP A 59 -12.03 10.62 12.54
N ILE A 60 -12.87 9.88 11.81
CA ILE A 60 -12.63 9.51 10.41
C ILE A 60 -12.57 10.76 9.52
N GLU A 61 -13.52 11.67 9.67
CA GLU A 61 -13.57 12.90 8.89
C GLU A 61 -12.32 13.77 9.13
N GLN A 62 -11.98 13.96 10.40
CA GLN A 62 -10.84 14.78 10.82
C GLN A 62 -9.51 14.18 10.39
N VAL A 63 -9.30 12.87 10.55
CA VAL A 63 -8.11 12.17 10.08
C VAL A 63 -8.01 12.27 8.56
N GLY A 64 -9.12 12.08 7.84
CA GLY A 64 -9.16 12.19 6.39
C GLY A 64 -8.78 13.61 5.90
N ALA A 65 -9.29 14.66 6.55
CA ALA A 65 -8.95 16.04 6.24
C ALA A 65 -7.47 16.36 6.50
N PHE A 66 -6.92 15.87 7.62
CA PHE A 66 -5.49 16.01 7.95
C PHE A 66 -4.59 15.32 6.93
N ARG A 67 -4.93 14.09 6.54
CA ARG A 67 -4.20 13.30 5.57
C ARG A 67 -4.12 13.93 4.17
N LYS A 68 -5.15 14.66 3.75
CA LYS A 68 -5.09 15.40 2.47
C LYS A 68 -3.94 16.39 2.43
N LYS A 69 -3.54 16.95 3.59
CA LYS A 69 -2.46 17.95 3.69
C LYS A 69 -1.12 17.32 4.11
N PHE A 70 -1.16 16.33 5.00
CA PHE A 70 0.01 15.64 5.55
C PHE A 70 -0.08 14.11 5.28
N TYR A 71 -0.05 13.71 4.02
CA TYR A 71 -0.23 12.32 3.60
C TYR A 71 0.83 11.36 4.15
N GLN A 72 2.00 11.88 4.53
CA GLN A 72 3.12 11.10 5.08
C GLN A 72 3.07 10.95 6.61
N ALA A 73 2.19 11.68 7.29
CA ALA A 73 2.09 11.58 8.74
C ALA A 73 1.66 10.17 9.18
N TYR A 74 2.27 9.66 10.25
CA TYR A 74 1.90 8.37 10.83
C TYR A 74 0.89 8.61 11.95
N VAL A 75 -0.34 8.14 11.76
CA VAL A 75 -1.43 8.37 12.71
C VAL A 75 -1.63 7.11 13.56
N VAL A 76 -1.53 7.27 14.88
CA VAL A 76 -1.72 6.24 15.89
C VAL A 76 -2.95 6.58 16.71
N LEU A 77 -3.92 5.68 16.78
CA LEU A 77 -5.11 5.83 17.60
C LEU A 77 -4.81 5.37 19.03
N ILE A 78 -5.11 6.21 20.02
CA ILE A 78 -5.06 5.85 21.43
C ILE A 78 -6.42 5.29 21.83
N THR A 79 -6.47 4.00 22.13
CA THR A 79 -7.69 3.29 22.49
C THR A 79 -7.35 2.04 23.31
N ASP A 80 -8.18 1.66 24.25
CA ASP A 80 -7.98 0.44 25.06
C ASP A 80 -8.72 -0.75 24.47
N ARG A 81 -9.83 -0.54 23.77
CA ARG A 81 -10.62 -1.61 23.14
C ARG A 81 -11.17 -1.14 21.80
N LEU A 82 -10.98 -1.94 20.79
CA LEU A 82 -11.50 -1.70 19.45
C LEU A 82 -12.16 -2.98 18.93
N SER A 83 -13.39 -2.90 18.43
CA SER A 83 -14.01 -4.04 17.76
C SER A 83 -13.33 -4.32 16.41
N PRO A 84 -13.37 -5.56 15.89
CA PRO A 84 -12.78 -5.89 14.59
C PRO A 84 -13.36 -5.06 13.43
N GLU A 85 -14.66 -4.72 13.51
CA GLU A 85 -15.32 -3.90 12.52
C GLU A 85 -14.82 -2.45 12.59
N ALA A 86 -14.77 -1.87 13.79
CA ALA A 86 -14.24 -0.51 14.01
C ALA A 86 -12.76 -0.42 13.58
N SER A 87 -11.95 -1.46 13.83
CA SER A 87 -10.55 -1.53 13.38
C SER A 87 -10.43 -1.39 11.86
N LYS A 88 -11.28 -2.10 11.09
CA LYS A 88 -11.28 -2.01 9.62
C LYS A 88 -11.64 -0.60 9.14
N VAL A 89 -12.62 0.02 9.79
CA VAL A 89 -13.06 1.36 9.44
C VAL A 89 -11.94 2.39 9.70
N TYR A 90 -11.31 2.35 10.86
CA TYR A 90 -10.19 3.22 11.20
C TYR A 90 -8.97 3.02 10.30
N LEU A 91 -8.61 1.78 9.95
CA LEU A 91 -7.55 1.50 8.98
C LEU A 91 -7.83 2.12 7.61
N ASN A 92 -9.07 2.00 7.13
CA ASN A 92 -9.49 2.58 5.85
C ASN A 92 -9.50 4.12 5.87
N SER A 93 -9.72 4.74 7.03
CA SER A 93 -9.65 6.20 7.19
C SER A 93 -8.23 6.76 7.20
N GLY A 94 -7.23 5.86 7.31
CA GLY A 94 -5.82 6.24 7.28
C GLY A 94 -5.12 6.23 8.64
N ILE A 95 -5.72 5.65 9.67
CA ILE A 95 -5.00 5.33 10.92
C ILE A 95 -4.08 4.16 10.66
N ASN A 96 -2.83 4.27 11.08
CA ASN A 96 -1.77 3.30 10.78
C ASN A 96 -1.60 2.25 11.87
N ASP A 97 -1.91 2.62 13.12
CA ASP A 97 -1.63 1.78 14.29
C ASP A 97 -2.49 2.18 15.50
N THR A 98 -2.51 1.37 16.53
CA THR A 98 -3.21 1.63 17.78
C THR A 98 -2.29 1.52 18.98
N VAL A 99 -2.62 2.22 20.05
CA VAL A 99 -1.88 2.21 21.32
C VAL A 99 -2.84 2.33 22.47
N SER A 100 -2.58 1.61 23.58
CA SER A 100 -3.38 1.72 24.81
C SER A 100 -3.09 3.02 25.54
N LEU A 101 -4.10 3.56 26.20
CA LEU A 101 -3.95 4.73 27.09
C LEU A 101 -2.96 4.46 28.24
N HIS A 102 -2.84 3.21 28.65
CA HIS A 102 -1.98 2.76 29.75
C HIS A 102 -0.54 2.43 29.34
N ILE A 103 -0.15 2.72 28.08
CA ILE A 103 1.20 2.46 27.57
C ILE A 103 2.29 3.05 28.48
N THR A 104 3.38 2.32 28.66
CA THR A 104 4.55 2.82 29.41
C THR A 104 5.44 3.69 28.51
N THR A 105 6.25 4.54 29.15
CA THR A 105 7.19 5.42 28.42
C THR A 105 8.18 4.61 27.57
N ALA A 106 8.66 3.47 28.10
CA ALA A 106 9.57 2.58 27.38
C ALA A 106 8.91 1.97 26.13
N GLN A 107 7.67 1.50 26.25
CA GLN A 107 6.91 0.92 25.14
C GLN A 107 6.59 1.98 24.04
N LEU A 108 6.21 3.20 24.46
CA LEU A 108 5.95 4.28 23.48
C LEU A 108 7.25 4.67 22.77
N ARG A 109 8.38 4.76 23.47
CA ARG A 109 9.69 5.04 22.86
C ARG A 109 10.05 3.97 21.84
N GLN A 110 9.96 2.70 22.19
CA GLN A 110 10.21 1.59 21.27
C GLN A 110 9.31 1.67 20.04
N LYS A 111 8.03 2.00 20.22
CA LYS A 111 7.08 2.15 19.11
C LYS A 111 7.46 3.30 18.19
N ILE A 112 7.84 4.45 18.74
CA ILE A 112 8.34 5.61 17.98
C ILE A 112 9.59 5.25 17.18
N ASP A 113 10.54 4.52 17.76
CA ASP A 113 11.76 4.08 17.07
C ASP A 113 11.44 3.14 15.88
N ILE A 114 10.51 2.22 16.06
CA ILE A 114 10.05 1.33 14.98
C ILE A 114 9.39 2.15 13.86
N ILE A 115 8.53 3.11 14.22
CA ILE A 115 7.86 3.99 13.24
C ILE A 115 8.88 4.82 12.45
N ASN A 116 9.85 5.43 13.14
CA ASN A 116 10.91 6.22 12.52
C ASN A 116 11.73 5.37 11.54
N LYS A 117 12.19 4.20 11.96
CA LYS A 117 12.93 3.27 11.11
C LYS A 117 12.13 2.86 9.87
N ARG A 118 10.84 2.59 10.04
CA ARG A 118 9.94 2.26 8.93
C ARG A 118 9.75 3.47 7.98
N GLN A 119 9.58 4.67 8.51
CA GLN A 119 9.46 5.88 7.72
C GLN A 119 10.74 6.16 6.94
N GLU A 120 11.92 6.04 7.55
CA GLU A 120 13.20 6.17 6.86
C GLU A 120 13.33 5.21 5.68
N LEU A 121 12.95 3.95 5.84
CA LEU A 121 12.95 2.97 4.75
C LEU A 121 12.00 3.37 3.62
N LEU A 122 10.81 3.86 3.95
CA LEU A 122 9.83 4.34 2.97
C LEU A 122 10.31 5.61 2.27
N TYR A 123 10.94 6.54 3.00
CA TYR A 123 11.53 7.76 2.42
C TYR A 123 12.75 7.45 1.55
N ALA A 124 13.62 6.53 1.97
CA ALA A 124 14.74 6.09 1.17
C ALA A 124 14.26 5.43 -0.14
N HIS A 125 13.21 4.63 -0.07
CA HIS A 125 12.58 4.02 -1.23
C HIS A 125 11.93 5.07 -2.15
N ASN A 126 11.23 6.05 -1.59
CA ASN A 126 10.61 7.14 -2.35
C ASN A 126 11.62 8.14 -2.92
N ARG A 127 12.75 8.40 -2.23
CA ARG A 127 13.87 9.16 -2.80
C ARG A 127 14.49 8.44 -3.99
N LYS A 128 14.70 7.12 -3.90
CA LYS A 128 15.11 6.29 -5.04
C LYS A 128 14.08 6.30 -6.17
N LYS A 129 12.77 6.35 -5.86
CA LYS A 129 11.71 6.49 -6.87
C LYS A 129 11.69 7.85 -7.57
N LYS A 130 12.03 8.95 -6.88
CA LYS A 130 12.17 10.27 -7.53
C LYS A 130 13.36 10.32 -8.48
N ASP A 131 14.39 9.50 -8.23
CA ASP A 131 15.57 9.33 -9.09
C ASP A 131 15.41 8.20 -10.13
N VAL A 132 14.30 7.46 -10.11
CA VAL A 132 13.94 6.60 -11.24
C VAL A 132 13.57 7.53 -12.40
N ARG A 133 14.62 8.05 -13.08
CA ARG A 133 14.51 8.63 -14.40
C ARG A 133 13.62 7.68 -15.19
N HIS A 134 12.59 8.18 -15.82
CA HIS A 134 11.84 7.42 -16.82
C HIS A 134 12.86 6.61 -17.62
N PHE A 135 12.83 5.29 -17.47
CA PHE A 135 13.77 4.44 -18.18
C PHE A 135 13.43 4.54 -19.66
N ILE A 136 14.19 5.38 -20.36
CA ILE A 136 14.06 5.57 -21.80
C ILE A 136 15.08 4.64 -22.43
N LEU A 137 14.58 3.61 -23.11
CA LEU A 137 15.44 2.72 -23.90
C LEU A 137 16.14 3.53 -24.99
N PRO A 138 17.47 3.40 -25.17
CA PRO A 138 18.17 3.99 -26.30
C PRO A 138 17.53 3.54 -27.62
N GLN A 139 17.36 4.45 -28.55
CA GLN A 139 16.65 4.18 -29.81
C GLN A 139 17.27 3.03 -30.60
N TRP A 140 18.60 2.92 -30.61
CA TRP A 140 19.29 1.83 -31.31
C TRP A 140 18.95 0.44 -30.74
N LYS A 141 18.82 0.31 -29.41
CA LYS A 141 18.35 -0.93 -28.77
C LYS A 141 16.93 -1.26 -29.19
N ARG A 142 16.07 -0.26 -29.26
CA ARG A 142 14.67 -0.44 -29.67
C ARG A 142 14.57 -0.90 -31.12
N CYS A 143 15.39 -0.34 -32.01
CA CYS A 143 15.48 -0.81 -33.39
C CYS A 143 15.94 -2.26 -33.49
N PHE A 144 16.98 -2.60 -32.71
CA PHE A 144 17.48 -3.97 -32.65
C PHE A 144 16.43 -4.95 -32.14
N ASP A 145 15.75 -4.61 -31.03
CA ASP A 145 14.72 -5.46 -30.43
C ASP A 145 13.55 -5.68 -31.39
N ILE A 146 13.10 -4.64 -32.11
CA ILE A 146 12.01 -4.74 -33.08
C ILE A 146 12.43 -5.59 -34.29
N LEU A 147 13.65 -5.38 -34.82
CA LEU A 147 14.15 -6.14 -35.94
C LEU A 147 14.27 -7.62 -35.59
N PHE A 148 14.90 -7.92 -34.46
CA PHE A 148 15.14 -9.29 -34.03
C PHE A 148 13.81 -10.01 -33.70
N SER A 149 12.93 -9.36 -32.92
CA SER A 149 11.63 -9.93 -32.57
C SER A 149 10.71 -10.08 -33.79
N GLY A 150 10.72 -9.12 -34.71
CA GLY A 150 9.98 -9.20 -35.96
C GLY A 150 10.44 -10.36 -36.85
N THR A 151 11.74 -10.52 -37.01
CA THR A 151 12.32 -11.64 -37.77
C THR A 151 11.96 -12.98 -37.12
N ALA A 152 12.10 -13.10 -35.78
CA ALA A 152 11.71 -14.30 -35.05
C ALA A 152 10.22 -14.63 -35.21
N LEU A 153 9.34 -13.62 -35.19
CA LEU A 153 7.90 -13.79 -35.42
C LEU A 153 7.60 -14.33 -36.81
N VAL A 154 8.28 -13.83 -37.84
CA VAL A 154 8.11 -14.32 -39.22
C VAL A 154 8.52 -15.79 -39.34
N PHE A 155 9.68 -16.17 -38.81
CA PHE A 155 10.14 -17.54 -38.86
C PHE A 155 9.28 -18.52 -38.03
N LEU A 156 8.75 -18.06 -36.90
CA LEU A 156 7.90 -18.85 -36.02
C LEU A 156 6.42 -18.83 -36.43
N SER A 157 6.03 -17.99 -37.39
CA SER A 157 4.63 -17.85 -37.82
C SER A 157 3.96 -19.16 -38.25
N PRO A 158 4.62 -20.12 -38.98
CA PRO A 158 4.00 -21.39 -39.29
C PRO A 158 3.65 -22.21 -38.04
N VAL A 159 4.54 -22.20 -37.04
CA VAL A 159 4.31 -22.90 -35.75
C VAL A 159 3.16 -22.24 -35.00
N PHE A 160 3.09 -20.94 -34.96
CA PHE A 160 1.98 -20.21 -34.33
C PHE A 160 0.64 -20.50 -35.02
N LEU A 161 0.63 -20.58 -36.36
CA LEU A 161 -0.55 -20.91 -37.14
C LEU A 161 -1.04 -22.33 -36.81
N LEU A 162 -0.13 -23.31 -36.81
CA LEU A 162 -0.46 -24.69 -36.46
C LEU A 162 -1.01 -24.80 -35.04
N THR A 163 -0.39 -24.12 -34.07
CA THR A 163 -0.86 -24.05 -32.68
C THR A 163 -2.24 -23.41 -32.59
N ALA A 164 -2.48 -22.33 -33.32
CA ALA A 164 -3.78 -21.67 -33.36
C ALA A 164 -4.89 -22.58 -33.90
N ILE A 165 -4.58 -23.33 -34.97
CA ILE A 165 -5.50 -24.33 -35.58
C ILE A 165 -5.78 -25.46 -34.57
N ALA A 166 -4.75 -26.00 -33.93
CA ALA A 166 -4.90 -27.07 -32.93
C ALA A 166 -5.83 -26.64 -31.77
N ILE A 167 -5.60 -25.44 -31.22
CA ILE A 167 -6.45 -24.88 -30.13
C ILE A 167 -7.89 -24.71 -30.62
N ARG A 168 -8.10 -24.30 -31.85
CA ARG A 168 -9.44 -24.09 -32.42
C ARG A 168 -10.19 -25.40 -32.66
N LEU A 169 -9.47 -26.46 -33.04
CA LEU A 169 -10.03 -27.80 -33.23
C LEU A 169 -10.37 -28.44 -31.90
N GLU A 170 -9.55 -28.24 -30.87
CA GLU A 170 -9.75 -28.83 -29.54
C GLU A 170 -10.94 -28.19 -28.80
N SER A 171 -11.13 -26.89 -28.88
CA SER A 171 -12.25 -26.25 -28.18
C SER A 171 -12.73 -24.95 -28.82
N LYS A 172 -14.05 -24.72 -28.75
CA LYS A 172 -14.69 -23.46 -29.23
C LYS A 172 -14.26 -22.28 -28.35
N GLY A 173 -13.89 -21.15 -28.95
CA GLY A 173 -13.57 -19.91 -28.23
C GLY A 173 -12.35 -19.18 -28.80
N PRO A 174 -11.91 -18.06 -28.19
CA PRO A 174 -10.79 -17.26 -28.65
C PRO A 174 -9.47 -18.04 -28.46
N VAL A 175 -8.61 -18.01 -29.49
CA VAL A 175 -7.30 -18.69 -29.49
C VAL A 175 -6.31 -17.93 -28.59
N ILE A 176 -6.41 -16.58 -28.58
CA ILE A 176 -5.50 -15.70 -27.84
C ILE A 176 -6.20 -15.17 -26.59
N TYR A 177 -5.55 -15.35 -25.45
CA TYR A 177 -5.95 -14.78 -24.15
C TYR A 177 -5.14 -13.51 -23.85
N LYS A 178 -5.84 -12.47 -23.38
CA LYS A 178 -5.24 -11.18 -23.01
C LYS A 178 -5.13 -11.11 -21.49
N SER A 179 -3.91 -11.06 -20.96
CA SER A 179 -3.63 -10.87 -19.52
C SER A 179 -3.08 -9.48 -19.27
N LYS A 180 -3.66 -8.74 -18.34
CA LYS A 180 -3.11 -7.43 -17.94
C LYS A 180 -1.83 -7.65 -17.12
N ARG A 181 -0.74 -7.01 -17.52
CA ARG A 181 0.56 -7.06 -16.84
C ARG A 181 1.09 -5.66 -16.63
N VAL A 182 1.89 -5.50 -15.58
CA VAL A 182 2.58 -4.24 -15.28
C VAL A 182 3.93 -4.26 -15.98
N GLY A 183 4.16 -3.29 -16.85
CA GLY A 183 5.41 -3.09 -17.57
C GLY A 183 6.29 -2.01 -16.94
N THR A 184 7.25 -1.54 -17.72
CA THR A 184 8.16 -0.47 -17.34
C THR A 184 7.38 0.80 -16.96
N ASN A 185 7.84 1.52 -15.94
CA ASN A 185 7.19 2.72 -15.40
C ASN A 185 5.75 2.49 -14.90
N TYR A 186 5.44 1.26 -14.44
CA TYR A 186 4.12 0.87 -13.95
C TYR A 186 2.98 1.01 -14.96
N THR A 187 3.29 1.08 -16.26
CA THR A 187 2.28 1.08 -17.29
C THR A 187 1.65 -0.30 -17.43
N ILE A 188 0.31 -0.32 -17.47
CA ILE A 188 -0.42 -1.58 -17.66
C ILE A 188 -0.53 -1.87 -19.15
N PHE A 189 -0.07 -3.04 -19.57
CA PHE A 189 -0.19 -3.51 -20.96
C PHE A 189 -0.87 -4.87 -21.04
N ASN A 190 -1.43 -5.18 -22.21
CA ASN A 190 -2.04 -6.47 -22.47
C ASN A 190 -0.99 -7.46 -22.98
N PHE A 191 -0.67 -8.46 -22.15
CA PHE A 191 0.18 -9.56 -22.54
C PHE A 191 -0.67 -10.61 -23.26
N LEU A 192 -0.30 -10.92 -24.50
CA LEU A 192 -0.99 -11.90 -25.35
C LEU A 192 -0.36 -13.28 -25.15
N LYS A 193 -1.18 -14.30 -24.90
CA LYS A 193 -0.75 -15.70 -24.82
C LYS A 193 -1.77 -16.61 -25.50
N PHE A 194 -1.31 -17.76 -26.00
CA PHE A 194 -2.22 -18.80 -26.43
C PHE A 194 -3.05 -19.30 -25.26
N ARG A 195 -4.30 -19.66 -25.53
CA ARG A 195 -5.20 -20.21 -24.54
C ARG A 195 -4.73 -21.61 -24.14
N SER A 196 -4.46 -21.82 -22.86
CA SER A 196 -4.05 -23.08 -22.26
C SER A 196 -5.15 -23.77 -21.45
N MET A 197 -6.29 -23.08 -21.24
CA MET A 197 -7.44 -23.60 -20.47
C MET A 197 -8.71 -23.56 -21.31
N TYR A 198 -9.64 -24.46 -21.03
CA TYR A 198 -10.98 -24.45 -21.62
C TYR A 198 -11.75 -23.21 -21.18
N THR A 199 -12.70 -22.73 -22.01
CA THR A 199 -13.54 -21.56 -21.70
C THR A 199 -14.39 -21.73 -20.44
N ASP A 200 -14.70 -22.96 -20.05
CA ASP A 200 -15.47 -23.31 -18.84
C ASP A 200 -14.60 -23.81 -17.68
N ALA A 201 -13.28 -23.56 -17.71
CA ALA A 201 -12.36 -24.01 -16.66
C ALA A 201 -12.75 -23.48 -15.28
N ASP A 202 -13.22 -22.23 -15.18
CA ASP A 202 -13.66 -21.63 -13.92
C ASP A 202 -14.92 -22.32 -13.33
N LYS A 203 -15.81 -22.84 -14.17
CA LYS A 203 -16.98 -23.63 -13.71
C LYS A 203 -16.52 -24.97 -13.19
N LYS A 204 -15.67 -25.68 -13.95
CA LYS A 204 -15.09 -26.95 -13.54
C LYS A 204 -14.23 -26.84 -12.28
N LEU A 205 -13.56 -25.72 -12.08
CA LEU A 205 -12.78 -25.47 -10.85
C LEU A 205 -13.67 -25.40 -9.60
N LYS A 206 -14.87 -24.83 -9.73
CA LYS A 206 -15.86 -24.81 -8.63
C LYS A 206 -16.34 -26.19 -8.27
N ASP A 207 -16.58 -27.04 -9.28
CA ASP A 207 -17.04 -28.45 -9.06
C ASP A 207 -15.92 -29.30 -8.43
N LEU A 208 -14.65 -28.99 -8.73
CA LEU A 208 -13.48 -29.66 -8.18
C LEU A 208 -12.99 -29.06 -6.85
N SER A 209 -13.58 -27.96 -6.41
CA SER A 209 -13.18 -27.30 -5.16
C SER A 209 -13.34 -28.18 -3.92
N GLY A 210 -14.30 -29.11 -3.95
CA GLY A 210 -14.52 -30.14 -2.90
C GLY A 210 -13.40 -31.18 -2.80
N GLN A 211 -12.57 -31.35 -3.84
CA GLN A 211 -11.46 -32.31 -3.89
C GLN A 211 -10.10 -31.62 -3.61
N ASN A 212 -10.10 -30.32 -3.37
CA ASN A 212 -8.87 -29.54 -3.19
C ASN A 212 -8.31 -29.73 -1.78
N GLN A 213 -7.26 -30.53 -1.64
CA GLN A 213 -6.58 -30.84 -0.37
C GLN A 213 -5.92 -29.59 0.28
N TYR A 214 -5.77 -28.49 -0.45
CA TYR A 214 -5.11 -27.26 0.04
C TYR A 214 -6.07 -26.27 0.73
N LEU A 215 -7.39 -26.52 0.70
CA LEU A 215 -8.35 -25.66 1.42
C LEU A 215 -8.18 -25.70 2.94
N SER A 216 -7.55 -26.75 3.49
CA SER A 216 -7.26 -26.87 4.92
C SER A 216 -6.02 -26.09 5.38
N LEU A 217 -5.16 -25.60 4.47
CA LEU A 217 -3.91 -24.89 4.81
C LEU A 217 -4.05 -23.36 4.86
N ILE A 218 -5.23 -22.81 4.56
CA ILE A 218 -5.48 -21.36 4.58
C ILE A 218 -5.92 -20.88 5.98
N HIS A 219 -5.99 -21.76 6.97
CA HIS A 219 -6.37 -21.44 8.35
C HIS A 219 -5.20 -21.48 9.35
N ILE A 220 -3.97 -21.19 8.92
CA ILE A 220 -2.84 -20.98 9.83
C ILE A 220 -2.45 -19.50 9.81
#